data_cfcde91f66b9d42c230fc704b9acb92f
#
_entry.id   cfcde91f66b9d42c230fc704b9acb92f
#
_cell.length_a   1.000
_cell.length_b   1.000
_cell.length_c   1.000
_cell.angle_alpha   90.00
_cell.angle_beta   90.00
_cell.angle_gamma   90.00
#
_symmetry.space_group_name_H-M   'P 1'
#
loop_
_entity.id
_entity.type
_entity.pdbx_description
1 polymer ?
#
loop_
_entity_poly.entity_id
_entity_poly.type
_entity_poly.pdbx_seq_one_letter_code
_entity_poly.pdbx_strand_id
1 'polypeptide(L)'
;MSIFTRFPGAVCGAALAFASLPAAQAAETNIAVAANFTDVVREVGAVFEKKTGHKTIFSFGATGQLFTQISQGAPFDVYLSADQTTATKAGADGFGVAASQFTYAEGKLVLYSKNKDAVTGEQTLKDAKFQKIAIAAPGAAPYGAAAVETMKKLGIYENLSSRIVEGQNIAQTFQFVETGNAEVGFVALSQIVANNEGSRWIVPGNLHTPIKQDAILLKRGEANVAAKEFLAFLKGSEAAQIKEKYGYGPGL
;
A
#
# COMPACT_ATOMS: atom_id res chain seq x y z
N MET A 1 41.69 45.94 72.81
CA MET A 1 41.57 46.48 71.48
C MET A 1 41.61 45.28 70.54
N SER A 2 40.43 44.67 70.17
CA SER A 2 40.31 43.44 69.44
C SER A 2 39.87 43.74 67.99
N ILE A 3 40.69 43.32 67.03
CA ILE A 3 40.40 43.48 65.60
C ILE A 3 39.73 42.20 65.10
N PHE A 4 38.46 42.26 64.71
CA PHE A 4 37.74 41.17 64.04
C PHE A 4 37.96 41.25 62.53
N THR A 5 38.66 40.29 61.99
CA THR A 5 38.79 40.09 60.52
C THR A 5 37.64 39.23 60.02
N ARG A 6 36.79 39.78 59.14
CA ARG A 6 35.73 39.05 58.42
C ARG A 6 36.29 38.44 57.13
N PHE A 7 36.17 37.14 56.98
CA PHE A 7 36.38 36.44 55.68
C PHE A 7 35.07 36.43 54.89
N PRO A 8 35.05 36.79 53.62
CA PRO A 8 33.89 36.55 52.75
C PRO A 8 33.92 35.13 52.20
N GLY A 9 32.90 34.33 52.54
CA GLY A 9 32.66 33.03 51.92
C GLY A 9 32.15 33.17 50.50
N ALA A 10 32.90 32.65 49.53
CA ALA A 10 32.47 32.51 48.15
C ALA A 10 31.54 31.31 48.00
N VAL A 11 30.26 31.54 47.75
CA VAL A 11 29.31 30.49 47.37
C VAL A 11 29.45 30.26 45.89
N CYS A 12 30.10 29.16 45.46
CA CYS A 12 30.10 28.66 44.10
C CYS A 12 28.75 27.99 43.81
N GLY A 13 27.83 28.71 43.18
CA GLY A 13 26.59 28.17 42.60
C GLY A 13 26.90 27.38 41.35
N ALA A 14 26.85 26.03 41.39
CA ALA A 14 26.90 25.18 40.22
C ALA A 14 25.58 25.31 39.45
N ALA A 15 25.60 26.02 38.33
CA ALA A 15 24.49 26.07 37.41
C ALA A 15 24.42 24.73 36.61
N LEU A 16 23.46 23.88 36.95
CA LEU A 16 23.11 22.69 36.15
C LEU A 16 22.44 23.18 34.87
N ALA A 17 23.20 23.18 33.77
CA ALA A 17 22.65 23.37 32.43
C ALA A 17 21.85 22.13 32.06
N PHE A 18 20.53 22.17 32.17
CA PHE A 18 19.65 21.20 31.54
C PHE A 18 19.76 21.40 30.03
N ALA A 19 20.51 20.53 29.36
CA ALA A 19 20.47 20.41 27.90
C ALA A 19 19.08 19.87 27.53
N SER A 20 18.18 20.76 27.10
CA SER A 20 16.92 20.38 26.49
C SER A 20 17.23 19.69 25.17
N LEU A 21 17.08 18.35 25.14
CA LEU A 21 17.05 17.60 23.88
C LEU A 21 15.92 18.20 23.02
N PRO A 22 16.17 18.55 21.76
CA PRO A 22 15.11 19.00 20.88
C PRO A 22 14.09 17.87 20.78
N ALA A 23 12.87 18.11 21.23
CA ALA A 23 11.76 17.19 20.96
C ALA A 23 11.66 17.05 19.44
N ALA A 24 11.72 15.82 18.93
CA ALA A 24 11.54 15.55 17.51
C ALA A 24 10.20 16.17 17.10
N GLN A 25 10.25 17.20 16.23
CA GLN A 25 9.06 17.92 15.83
C GLN A 25 8.22 16.98 14.96
N ALA A 26 6.93 16.83 15.31
CA ALA A 26 5.99 16.05 14.51
C ALA A 26 5.95 16.61 13.08
N ALA A 27 6.24 15.75 12.11
CA ALA A 27 6.20 16.07 10.69
C ALA A 27 5.05 15.32 10.03
N GLU A 28 4.67 15.75 8.83
CA GLU A 28 3.61 15.12 8.04
C GLU A 28 4.19 14.57 6.74
N THR A 29 3.69 13.42 6.27
CA THR A 29 4.08 12.82 4.99
C THR A 29 2.87 12.48 4.14
N ASN A 30 2.94 12.84 2.86
CA ASN A 30 1.91 12.56 1.86
C ASN A 30 2.30 11.31 1.06
N ILE A 31 1.46 10.29 1.09
CA ILE A 31 1.77 8.97 0.55
C ILE A 31 0.76 8.62 -0.53
N ALA A 32 1.23 8.39 -1.75
CA ALA A 32 0.45 7.82 -2.84
C ALA A 32 0.41 6.30 -2.68
N VAL A 33 -0.77 5.70 -2.60
CA VAL A 33 -0.95 4.29 -2.25
C VAL A 33 -1.82 3.58 -3.27
N ALA A 34 -1.34 2.49 -3.83
CA ALA A 34 -2.16 1.62 -4.67
C ALA A 34 -3.36 1.07 -3.88
N ALA A 35 -4.55 1.15 -4.48
CA ALA A 35 -5.84 0.97 -3.80
C ALA A 35 -6.03 -0.41 -3.12
N ASN A 36 -5.29 -1.44 -3.56
CA ASN A 36 -5.30 -2.76 -2.92
C ASN A 36 -4.74 -2.74 -1.49
N PHE A 37 -3.92 -1.73 -1.14
CA PHE A 37 -3.25 -1.63 0.15
C PHE A 37 -3.95 -0.67 1.12
N THR A 38 -5.15 -0.19 0.79
CA THR A 38 -5.89 0.85 1.52
C THR A 38 -6.07 0.52 3.00
N ASP A 39 -6.65 -0.62 3.33
CA ASP A 39 -6.97 -0.95 4.73
C ASP A 39 -5.70 -1.26 5.52
N VAL A 40 -4.75 -1.93 4.87
CA VAL A 40 -3.45 -2.27 5.46
C VAL A 40 -2.66 -1.02 5.83
N VAL A 41 -2.54 -0.07 4.89
CA VAL A 41 -1.75 1.14 5.14
C VAL A 41 -2.37 2.06 6.19
N ARG A 42 -3.70 2.05 6.32
CA ARG A 42 -4.40 2.77 7.40
C ARG A 42 -4.02 2.21 8.77
N GLU A 43 -3.98 0.87 8.92
CA GLU A 43 -3.57 0.22 10.16
C GLU A 43 -2.07 0.44 10.43
N VAL A 44 -1.21 0.30 9.41
CA VAL A 44 0.23 0.61 9.48
C VAL A 44 0.46 2.06 9.88
N GLY A 45 -0.24 3.00 9.26
CA GLY A 45 -0.14 4.44 9.55
C GLY A 45 -0.56 4.77 10.98
N ALA A 46 -1.66 4.18 11.46
CA ALA A 46 -2.12 4.41 12.84
C ALA A 46 -1.07 3.95 13.89
N VAL A 47 -0.41 2.81 13.66
CA VAL A 47 0.66 2.34 14.55
C VAL A 47 1.90 3.21 14.43
N PHE A 48 2.28 3.61 13.21
CA PHE A 48 3.39 4.52 12.95
C PHE A 48 3.19 5.88 13.64
N GLU A 49 2.02 6.51 13.46
CA GLU A 49 1.68 7.79 14.08
C GLU A 49 1.73 7.74 15.60
N LYS A 50 1.20 6.66 16.19
CA LYS A 50 1.24 6.45 17.65
C LYS A 50 2.67 6.34 18.19
N LYS A 51 3.58 5.76 17.42
CA LYS A 51 4.97 5.53 17.84
C LYS A 51 5.87 6.74 17.66
N THR A 52 5.68 7.46 16.57
CA THR A 52 6.62 8.52 16.15
C THR A 52 6.08 9.93 16.43
N GLY A 53 4.76 10.07 16.57
CA GLY A 53 4.09 11.36 16.60
C GLY A 53 3.97 12.01 15.21
N HIS A 54 4.57 11.45 14.17
CA HIS A 54 4.42 11.94 12.80
C HIS A 54 3.00 11.66 12.27
N LYS A 55 2.59 12.41 11.25
CA LYS A 55 1.29 12.26 10.58
C LYS A 55 1.44 11.63 9.20
N THR A 56 0.47 10.79 8.81
CA THR A 56 0.40 10.20 7.48
C THR A 56 -0.86 10.66 6.75
N ILE A 57 -0.70 11.14 5.51
CA ILE A 57 -1.82 11.49 4.64
C ILE A 57 -1.77 10.56 3.43
N PHE A 58 -2.83 9.78 3.24
CA PHE A 58 -2.91 8.78 2.18
C PHE A 58 -3.81 9.25 1.04
N SER A 59 -3.32 9.08 -0.20
CA SER A 59 -4.11 9.21 -1.42
C SER A 59 -4.14 7.87 -2.14
N PHE A 60 -5.33 7.40 -2.50
CA PHE A 60 -5.54 6.08 -3.07
C PHE A 60 -5.92 6.13 -4.54
N GLY A 61 -5.39 5.21 -5.33
CA GLY A 61 -5.69 5.11 -6.76
C GLY A 61 -5.11 3.86 -7.41
N ALA A 62 -5.29 3.71 -8.72
CA ALA A 62 -4.53 2.71 -9.46
C ALA A 62 -3.06 3.13 -9.58
N THR A 63 -2.16 2.15 -9.58
CA THR A 63 -0.71 2.35 -9.68
C THR A 63 -0.34 3.32 -10.80
N GLY A 64 -0.76 3.08 -12.05
CA GLY A 64 -0.44 3.95 -13.17
C GLY A 64 -1.05 5.35 -13.08
N GLN A 65 -2.25 5.50 -12.51
CA GLN A 65 -2.88 6.81 -12.28
C GLN A 65 -2.09 7.64 -11.27
N LEU A 66 -1.67 7.03 -10.17
CA LEU A 66 -0.84 7.69 -9.15
C LEU A 66 0.52 8.10 -9.73
N PHE A 67 1.14 7.23 -10.54
CA PHE A 67 2.38 7.57 -11.23
C PHE A 67 2.20 8.78 -12.17
N THR A 68 1.09 8.84 -12.91
CA THR A 68 0.77 10.00 -13.75
C THR A 68 0.65 11.28 -12.92
N GLN A 69 -0.02 11.23 -11.76
CA GLN A 69 -0.09 12.38 -10.84
C GLN A 69 1.29 12.79 -10.32
N ILE A 70 2.14 11.83 -9.96
CA ILE A 70 3.52 12.07 -9.53
C ILE A 70 4.32 12.78 -10.63
N SER A 71 4.23 12.29 -11.87
CA SER A 71 4.91 12.89 -13.02
C SER A 71 4.42 14.31 -13.36
N GLN A 72 3.19 14.64 -12.96
CA GLN A 72 2.58 15.97 -13.09
C GLN A 72 2.84 16.86 -11.87
N GLY A 73 3.68 16.43 -10.92
CA GLY A 73 4.08 17.25 -9.77
C GLY A 73 3.13 17.19 -8.57
N ALA A 74 2.27 16.16 -8.47
CA ALA A 74 1.44 15.96 -7.28
C ALA A 74 2.32 15.87 -6.02
N PRO A 75 1.88 16.45 -4.88
CA PRO A 75 2.73 16.69 -3.71
C PRO A 75 2.89 15.44 -2.83
N PHE A 76 3.32 14.32 -3.40
CA PHE A 76 3.61 13.10 -2.66
C PHE A 76 5.07 13.00 -2.26
N ASP A 77 5.32 12.42 -1.09
CA ASP A 77 6.64 12.17 -0.52
C ASP A 77 7.06 10.70 -0.69
N VAL A 78 6.07 9.79 -0.67
CA VAL A 78 6.26 8.34 -0.80
C VAL A 78 5.27 7.79 -1.81
N TYR A 79 5.70 6.79 -2.57
CA TYR A 79 4.85 6.04 -3.49
C TYR A 79 4.88 4.55 -3.14
N LEU A 80 3.70 3.98 -2.86
CA LEU A 80 3.46 2.54 -2.67
C LEU A 80 2.76 1.99 -3.91
N SER A 81 3.55 1.47 -4.83
CA SER A 81 3.11 0.87 -6.09
C SER A 81 2.64 -0.58 -5.88
N ALA A 82 1.64 -1.04 -6.62
CA ALA A 82 1.25 -2.45 -6.65
C ALA A 82 2.05 -3.28 -7.65
N ASP A 83 3.08 -2.71 -8.27
CA ASP A 83 4.08 -3.41 -9.07
C ASP A 83 5.48 -2.82 -8.92
N GLN A 84 6.49 -3.58 -9.32
CA GLN A 84 7.89 -3.16 -9.31
C GLN A 84 8.22 -2.24 -10.49
N THR A 85 7.62 -2.48 -11.64
CA THR A 85 7.92 -1.79 -12.90
C THR A 85 7.64 -0.29 -12.80
N THR A 86 6.48 0.08 -12.27
CA THR A 86 6.09 1.49 -12.14
C THR A 86 6.91 2.22 -11.08
N ALA A 87 7.26 1.53 -9.96
CA ALA A 87 8.17 2.09 -8.96
C ALA A 87 9.58 2.31 -9.53
N THR A 88 10.09 1.34 -10.29
CA THR A 88 11.38 1.45 -11.00
C THR A 88 11.36 2.61 -11.98
N LYS A 89 10.26 2.75 -12.75
CA LYS A 89 10.07 3.87 -13.68
C LYS A 89 10.08 5.21 -12.94
N ALA A 90 9.46 5.32 -11.78
CA ALA A 90 9.50 6.55 -10.98
C ALA A 90 10.94 6.94 -10.60
N GLY A 91 11.78 5.95 -10.25
CA GLY A 91 13.20 6.18 -10.00
C GLY A 91 13.99 6.57 -11.26
N ALA A 92 13.77 5.84 -12.36
CA ALA A 92 14.48 6.06 -13.62
C ALA A 92 14.15 7.42 -14.27
N ASP A 93 12.89 7.84 -14.21
CA ASP A 93 12.42 9.13 -14.74
C ASP A 93 12.78 10.32 -13.81
N GLY A 94 13.46 10.07 -12.69
CA GLY A 94 13.92 11.12 -11.77
C GLY A 94 12.88 11.63 -10.77
N PHE A 95 11.69 11.04 -10.70
CA PHE A 95 10.66 11.41 -9.71
C PHE A 95 10.92 10.77 -8.34
N GLY A 96 11.63 9.64 -8.28
CA GLY A 96 11.96 8.91 -7.08
C GLY A 96 13.47 8.83 -6.81
N VAL A 97 13.81 8.48 -5.58
CA VAL A 97 15.18 8.15 -5.14
C VAL A 97 15.37 6.65 -5.37
N ALA A 98 15.94 6.26 -6.50
CA ALA A 98 16.02 4.86 -6.94
C ALA A 98 16.62 3.92 -5.87
N ALA A 99 17.64 4.37 -5.13
CA ALA A 99 18.26 3.59 -4.05
C ALA A 99 17.33 3.31 -2.85
N SER A 100 16.18 3.98 -2.77
CA SER A 100 15.20 3.78 -1.70
C SER A 100 14.16 2.71 -2.03
N GLN A 101 14.12 2.22 -3.28
CA GLN A 101 13.13 1.24 -3.73
C GLN A 101 13.33 -0.11 -3.03
N PHE A 102 12.22 -0.73 -2.61
CA PHE A 102 12.21 -2.08 -2.06
C PHE A 102 10.82 -2.71 -2.20
N THR A 103 10.78 -4.04 -2.28
CA THR A 103 9.51 -4.79 -2.27
C THR A 103 8.96 -4.82 -0.84
N TYR A 104 7.77 -4.23 -0.64
CA TYR A 104 7.15 -4.19 0.68
C TYR A 104 6.12 -5.28 0.92
N ALA A 105 5.55 -5.87 -0.16
CA ALA A 105 4.54 -6.92 -0.07
C ALA A 105 4.43 -7.71 -1.38
N GLU A 106 3.88 -8.92 -1.29
CA GLU A 106 3.41 -9.70 -2.44
C GLU A 106 1.91 -9.95 -2.31
N GLY A 107 1.13 -9.45 -3.28
CA GLY A 107 -0.31 -9.53 -3.29
C GLY A 107 -0.83 -10.84 -3.87
N LYS A 108 -2.06 -11.22 -3.49
CA LYS A 108 -2.75 -12.38 -4.02
C LYS A 108 -4.02 -11.96 -4.75
N LEU A 109 -4.17 -12.46 -5.99
CA LEU A 109 -5.36 -12.28 -6.80
C LEU A 109 -6.42 -13.29 -6.39
N VAL A 110 -7.68 -12.86 -6.32
CA VAL A 110 -8.81 -13.70 -5.93
C VAL A 110 -9.97 -13.45 -6.87
N LEU A 111 -10.60 -14.51 -7.38
CA LEU A 111 -11.93 -14.44 -7.94
C LEU A 111 -12.93 -14.47 -6.78
N TYR A 112 -13.81 -13.50 -6.71
CA TYR A 112 -14.75 -13.31 -5.61
C TYR A 112 -16.17 -13.08 -6.11
N SER A 113 -17.14 -13.54 -5.34
CA SER A 113 -18.56 -13.21 -5.47
C SER A 113 -19.17 -13.04 -4.08
N LYS A 114 -20.13 -12.12 -3.98
CA LYS A 114 -20.97 -11.98 -2.79
C LYS A 114 -21.91 -13.17 -2.58
N ASN A 115 -22.23 -13.91 -3.65
CA ASN A 115 -23.02 -15.13 -3.57
C ASN A 115 -22.14 -16.31 -3.09
N LYS A 116 -22.60 -17.02 -2.05
CA LYS A 116 -21.85 -18.12 -1.39
C LYS A 116 -21.53 -19.29 -2.31
N ASP A 117 -22.33 -19.50 -3.36
CA ASP A 117 -22.24 -20.67 -4.23
C ASP A 117 -21.74 -20.33 -5.65
N ALA A 118 -21.42 -19.05 -5.91
CA ALA A 118 -21.07 -18.61 -7.26
C ALA A 118 -19.66 -18.99 -7.67
N VAL A 119 -18.69 -18.94 -6.75
CA VAL A 119 -17.27 -19.24 -7.04
C VAL A 119 -16.88 -20.57 -6.43
N THR A 120 -16.65 -21.56 -7.30
CA THR A 120 -16.27 -22.94 -6.93
C THR A 120 -14.84 -23.29 -7.35
N GLY A 121 -14.08 -22.31 -7.84
CA GLY A 121 -12.72 -22.49 -8.35
C GLY A 121 -12.56 -22.00 -9.78
N GLU A 122 -11.56 -22.52 -10.48
CA GLU A 122 -11.30 -22.23 -11.90
C GLU A 122 -12.52 -22.55 -12.79
N GLN A 123 -13.30 -23.56 -12.41
CA GLN A 123 -14.47 -24.00 -13.16
C GLN A 123 -15.54 -22.90 -13.28
N THR A 124 -15.63 -21.99 -12.31
CA THR A 124 -16.53 -20.83 -12.39
C THR A 124 -16.29 -20.00 -13.64
N LEU A 125 -15.01 -19.76 -13.97
CA LEU A 125 -14.63 -19.00 -15.17
C LEU A 125 -14.91 -19.76 -16.46
N LYS A 126 -14.70 -21.09 -16.48
CA LYS A 126 -14.93 -21.95 -17.63
C LYS A 126 -16.42 -22.13 -17.92
N ASP A 127 -17.23 -22.32 -16.89
CA ASP A 127 -18.69 -22.44 -17.02
C ASP A 127 -19.35 -21.11 -17.37
N ALA A 128 -18.77 -20.00 -16.94
CA ALA A 128 -19.20 -18.64 -17.21
C ALA A 128 -20.69 -18.39 -16.94
N LYS A 129 -21.22 -18.94 -15.83
CA LYS A 129 -22.63 -18.81 -15.41
C LYS A 129 -22.89 -17.46 -14.74
N PHE A 130 -22.35 -16.38 -15.29
CA PHE A 130 -22.53 -15.00 -14.88
C PHE A 130 -22.67 -14.10 -16.12
N GLN A 131 -23.31 -12.95 -15.97
CA GLN A 131 -23.44 -11.97 -17.06
C GLN A 131 -22.24 -11.04 -17.13
N LYS A 132 -21.71 -10.62 -15.95
CA LYS A 132 -20.62 -9.65 -15.84
C LYS A 132 -19.52 -10.13 -14.89
N ILE A 133 -18.29 -9.87 -15.28
CA ILE A 133 -17.10 -10.06 -14.48
C ILE A 133 -16.35 -8.74 -14.31
N ALA A 134 -16.11 -8.33 -13.08
CA ALA A 134 -15.38 -7.09 -12.80
C ALA A 134 -13.86 -7.34 -12.74
N ILE A 135 -13.09 -6.48 -13.39
CA ILE A 135 -11.63 -6.40 -13.25
C ILE A 135 -11.21 -4.94 -13.07
N ALA A 136 -10.04 -4.70 -12.48
CA ALA A 136 -9.48 -3.36 -12.52
C ALA A 136 -8.90 -3.07 -13.91
N ALA A 137 -8.89 -1.80 -14.34
CA ALA A 137 -8.36 -1.39 -15.64
C ALA A 137 -6.93 -1.91 -15.85
N PRO A 138 -6.68 -2.87 -16.76
CA PRO A 138 -5.41 -3.61 -16.80
C PRO A 138 -4.22 -2.75 -17.21
N GLY A 139 -4.45 -1.66 -17.93
CA GLY A 139 -3.41 -0.71 -18.31
C GLY A 139 -2.91 0.19 -17.18
N ALA A 140 -3.63 0.24 -16.04
CA ALA A 140 -3.30 1.11 -14.93
C ALA A 140 -3.19 0.38 -13.57
N ALA A 141 -3.74 -0.83 -13.47
CA ALA A 141 -3.83 -1.59 -12.23
C ALA A 141 -3.22 -2.99 -12.37
N PRO A 142 -2.16 -3.32 -11.62
CA PRO A 142 -1.48 -4.61 -11.69
C PRO A 142 -2.40 -5.82 -11.43
N TYR A 143 -3.36 -5.70 -10.54
CA TYR A 143 -4.37 -6.75 -10.31
C TYR A 143 -5.28 -6.96 -11.54
N GLY A 144 -5.57 -5.91 -12.29
CA GLY A 144 -6.31 -6.03 -13.55
C GLY A 144 -5.48 -6.72 -14.63
N ALA A 145 -4.19 -6.39 -14.74
CA ALA A 145 -3.27 -7.10 -15.63
C ALA A 145 -3.18 -8.59 -15.28
N ALA A 146 -3.03 -8.92 -13.98
CA ALA A 146 -3.01 -10.31 -13.50
C ALA A 146 -4.32 -11.06 -13.78
N ALA A 147 -5.47 -10.39 -13.70
CA ALA A 147 -6.77 -10.98 -14.08
C ALA A 147 -6.81 -11.34 -15.57
N VAL A 148 -6.36 -10.43 -16.45
CA VAL A 148 -6.27 -10.68 -17.89
C VAL A 148 -5.29 -11.81 -18.19
N GLU A 149 -4.11 -11.83 -17.58
CA GLU A 149 -3.14 -12.92 -17.70
C GLU A 149 -3.75 -14.26 -17.29
N THR A 150 -4.46 -14.31 -16.17
CA THR A 150 -5.15 -15.51 -15.69
C THR A 150 -6.14 -16.03 -16.73
N MET A 151 -7.03 -15.16 -17.22
CA MET A 151 -8.02 -15.55 -18.22
C MET A 151 -7.39 -16.00 -19.54
N LYS A 152 -6.29 -15.36 -19.96
CA LYS A 152 -5.53 -15.75 -21.16
C LYS A 152 -4.85 -17.11 -20.99
N LYS A 153 -4.20 -17.37 -19.85
CA LYS A 153 -3.58 -18.67 -19.57
C LYS A 153 -4.59 -19.81 -19.49
N LEU A 154 -5.81 -19.52 -19.07
CA LEU A 154 -6.92 -20.48 -19.09
C LEU A 154 -7.59 -20.62 -20.47
N GLY A 155 -7.22 -19.80 -21.45
CA GLY A 155 -7.79 -19.83 -22.80
C GLY A 155 -9.22 -19.32 -22.90
N ILE A 156 -9.67 -18.50 -21.92
CA ILE A 156 -11.07 -18.07 -21.81
C ILE A 156 -11.26 -16.56 -21.98
N TYR A 157 -10.19 -15.78 -22.13
CA TYR A 157 -10.24 -14.33 -22.17
C TYR A 157 -11.17 -13.81 -23.28
N GLU A 158 -11.06 -14.35 -24.48
CA GLU A 158 -11.86 -13.92 -25.65
C GLU A 158 -13.35 -14.18 -25.41
N ASN A 159 -13.70 -15.31 -24.77
CA ASN A 159 -15.08 -15.67 -24.46
C ASN A 159 -15.71 -14.77 -23.39
N LEU A 160 -14.89 -14.19 -22.51
CA LEU A 160 -15.32 -13.36 -21.39
C LEU A 160 -15.19 -11.86 -21.68
N SER A 161 -14.43 -11.47 -22.71
CA SER A 161 -14.08 -10.07 -22.98
C SER A 161 -15.29 -9.13 -23.07
N SER A 162 -16.38 -9.58 -23.71
CA SER A 162 -17.62 -8.80 -23.81
C SER A 162 -18.42 -8.68 -22.50
N ARG A 163 -18.08 -9.46 -21.49
CA ARG A 163 -18.70 -9.44 -20.14
C ARG A 163 -17.88 -8.67 -19.12
N ILE A 164 -16.71 -8.19 -19.50
CA ILE A 164 -15.82 -7.49 -18.59
C ILE A 164 -16.37 -6.10 -18.28
N VAL A 165 -16.40 -5.78 -16.98
CA VAL A 165 -16.67 -4.43 -16.47
C VAL A 165 -15.40 -3.95 -15.80
N GLU A 166 -14.83 -2.85 -16.29
CA GLU A 166 -13.58 -2.31 -15.78
C GLU A 166 -13.82 -1.26 -14.69
N GLY A 167 -13.28 -1.51 -13.50
CA GLY A 167 -13.11 -0.49 -12.45
C GLY A 167 -11.84 0.32 -12.69
N GLN A 168 -11.86 1.61 -12.39
CA GLN A 168 -10.70 2.49 -12.51
C GLN A 168 -9.51 2.02 -11.66
N ASN A 169 -9.79 1.29 -10.58
CA ASN A 169 -8.82 0.66 -9.69
C ASN A 169 -9.45 -0.55 -9.00
N ILE A 170 -8.68 -1.30 -8.23
CA ILE A 170 -9.15 -2.53 -7.58
C ILE A 170 -10.21 -2.28 -6.49
N ALA A 171 -10.26 -1.09 -5.88
CA ALA A 171 -11.31 -0.76 -4.91
C ALA A 171 -12.67 -0.58 -5.60
N GLN A 172 -12.72 0.10 -6.74
CA GLN A 172 -13.95 0.21 -7.53
C GLN A 172 -14.39 -1.14 -8.09
N THR A 173 -13.43 -1.98 -8.50
CA THR A 173 -13.72 -3.35 -8.94
C THR A 173 -14.42 -4.15 -7.86
N PHE A 174 -13.91 -4.10 -6.63
CA PHE A 174 -14.54 -4.72 -5.46
C PHE A 174 -15.96 -4.17 -5.23
N GLN A 175 -16.13 -2.85 -5.31
CA GLN A 175 -17.46 -2.23 -5.18
C GLN A 175 -18.46 -2.74 -6.21
N PHE A 176 -18.05 -2.99 -7.46
CA PHE A 176 -18.95 -3.54 -8.48
C PHE A 176 -19.50 -4.91 -8.09
N VAL A 177 -18.69 -5.75 -7.43
CA VAL A 177 -19.16 -7.05 -6.92
C VAL A 177 -20.06 -6.86 -5.69
N GLU A 178 -19.66 -6.00 -4.74
CA GLU A 178 -20.41 -5.76 -3.51
C GLU A 178 -21.81 -5.16 -3.77
N THR A 179 -21.94 -4.32 -4.80
CA THR A 179 -23.20 -3.67 -5.19
C THR A 179 -24.03 -4.48 -6.20
N GLY A 180 -23.51 -5.64 -6.67
CA GLY A 180 -24.19 -6.48 -7.65
C GLY A 180 -24.14 -5.94 -9.10
N ASN A 181 -23.30 -4.94 -9.38
CA ASN A 181 -23.03 -4.48 -10.75
C ASN A 181 -22.25 -5.52 -11.58
N ALA A 182 -21.58 -6.45 -10.90
CA ALA A 182 -21.01 -7.67 -11.47
C ALA A 182 -21.23 -8.83 -10.50
N GLU A 183 -21.54 -10.01 -11.01
CA GLU A 183 -21.81 -11.18 -10.18
C GLU A 183 -20.51 -11.75 -9.59
N VAL A 184 -19.41 -11.65 -10.34
CA VAL A 184 -18.08 -12.08 -9.94
C VAL A 184 -17.06 -11.00 -10.29
N GLY A 185 -15.90 -11.02 -9.63
CA GLY A 185 -14.82 -10.09 -9.97
C GLY A 185 -13.47 -10.57 -9.45
N PHE A 186 -12.41 -10.14 -10.14
CA PHE A 186 -11.06 -10.32 -9.65
C PHE A 186 -10.70 -9.18 -8.71
N VAL A 187 -10.41 -9.51 -7.45
CA VAL A 187 -10.13 -8.59 -6.36
C VAL A 187 -8.80 -8.94 -5.68
N ALA A 188 -8.31 -8.07 -4.79
CA ALA A 188 -7.17 -8.40 -3.94
C ALA A 188 -7.64 -9.17 -2.70
N LEU A 189 -6.86 -10.18 -2.26
CA LEU A 189 -7.17 -10.92 -1.04
C LEU A 189 -7.36 -9.99 0.17
N SER A 190 -6.57 -8.94 0.25
CA SER A 190 -6.64 -7.94 1.34
C SER A 190 -8.01 -7.27 1.49
N GLN A 191 -8.78 -7.17 0.41
CA GLN A 191 -10.11 -6.55 0.44
C GLN A 191 -11.19 -7.45 1.04
N ILE A 192 -10.93 -8.77 1.08
CA ILE A 192 -11.93 -9.77 1.49
C ILE A 192 -11.45 -10.69 2.62
N VAL A 193 -10.23 -10.49 3.13
CA VAL A 193 -9.66 -11.38 4.16
C VAL A 193 -10.49 -11.38 5.44
N ALA A 194 -11.05 -10.25 5.81
CA ALA A 194 -11.92 -10.10 6.99
C ALA A 194 -13.39 -10.47 6.69
N ASN A 195 -13.75 -10.65 5.42
CA ASN A 195 -15.12 -10.96 5.01
C ASN A 195 -15.29 -12.49 4.93
N ASN A 196 -16.12 -13.06 5.80
CA ASN A 196 -16.46 -14.48 5.78
C ASN A 196 -17.68 -14.79 4.91
N GLU A 197 -18.28 -13.79 4.28
CA GLU A 197 -19.43 -13.95 3.39
C GLU A 197 -18.98 -14.14 1.93
N GLY A 198 -19.90 -14.68 1.12
CA GLY A 198 -19.65 -14.94 -0.29
C GLY A 198 -18.81 -16.18 -0.56
N SER A 199 -18.33 -16.29 -1.78
CA SER A 199 -17.46 -17.37 -2.25
C SER A 199 -16.22 -16.82 -2.93
N ARG A 200 -15.11 -17.55 -2.84
CA ARG A 200 -13.81 -17.10 -3.35
C ARG A 200 -12.95 -18.23 -3.86
N TRP A 201 -12.11 -17.91 -4.83
CA TRP A 201 -11.03 -18.76 -5.31
C TRP A 201 -9.74 -17.95 -5.37
N ILE A 202 -8.75 -18.33 -4.57
CA ILE A 202 -7.41 -17.74 -4.64
C ILE A 202 -6.77 -18.24 -5.94
N VAL A 203 -6.43 -17.33 -6.83
CA VAL A 203 -5.85 -17.67 -8.13
C VAL A 203 -4.44 -18.23 -7.91
N PRO A 204 -4.13 -19.44 -8.44
CA PRO A 204 -2.80 -20.00 -8.36
C PRO A 204 -1.73 -19.10 -9.01
N GLY A 205 -0.58 -18.96 -8.33
CA GLY A 205 0.51 -18.08 -8.79
C GLY A 205 1.12 -18.44 -10.15
N ASN A 206 0.87 -19.64 -10.68
CA ASN A 206 1.29 -20.02 -12.03
C ASN A 206 0.36 -19.50 -13.14
N LEU A 207 -0.79 -18.90 -12.79
CA LEU A 207 -1.75 -18.33 -13.75
C LEU A 207 -1.52 -16.85 -14.05
N HIS A 208 -0.66 -16.17 -13.33
CA HIS A 208 -0.30 -14.77 -13.57
C HIS A 208 1.12 -14.49 -13.08
N THR A 209 1.68 -13.37 -13.49
CA THR A 209 2.92 -12.84 -12.94
C THR A 209 2.74 -12.50 -11.45
N PRO A 210 3.69 -12.85 -10.56
CA PRO A 210 3.61 -12.49 -9.14
C PRO A 210 3.41 -10.99 -8.94
N ILE A 211 2.47 -10.60 -8.07
CA ILE A 211 2.13 -9.19 -7.81
C ILE A 211 3.06 -8.67 -6.71
N LYS A 212 4.35 -8.50 -7.03
CA LYS A 212 5.35 -7.89 -6.14
C LYS A 212 5.17 -6.38 -6.14
N GLN A 213 5.03 -5.81 -4.96
CA GLN A 213 4.67 -4.41 -4.75
C GLN A 213 5.84 -3.66 -4.14
N ASP A 214 6.24 -2.57 -4.79
CA ASP A 214 7.41 -1.80 -4.38
C ASP A 214 7.04 -0.43 -3.81
N ALA A 215 7.76 -0.06 -2.76
CA ALA A 215 7.77 1.28 -2.18
C ALA A 215 8.99 2.06 -2.68
N ILE A 216 8.81 3.36 -2.90
CA ILE A 216 9.91 4.27 -3.25
C ILE A 216 9.69 5.64 -2.60
N LEU A 217 10.79 6.23 -2.09
CA LEU A 217 10.81 7.62 -1.66
C LEU A 217 10.79 8.53 -2.89
N LEU A 218 9.88 9.46 -2.95
CA LEU A 218 9.86 10.45 -4.02
C LEU A 218 10.85 11.59 -3.74
N LYS A 219 11.31 12.25 -4.79
CA LYS A 219 12.29 13.37 -4.69
C LYS A 219 11.82 14.46 -3.74
N ARG A 220 10.52 14.78 -3.75
CA ARG A 220 9.93 15.74 -2.84
C ARG A 220 10.09 15.34 -1.35
N GLY A 221 9.99 14.06 -1.05
CA GLY A 221 10.13 13.51 0.31
C GLY A 221 11.57 13.35 0.78
N GLU A 222 12.57 13.66 -0.05
CA GLU A 222 14.00 13.39 0.25
C GLU A 222 14.51 14.12 1.51
N ALA A 223 13.96 15.28 1.83
CA ALA A 223 14.24 16.01 3.07
C ALA A 223 13.22 15.72 4.19
N ASN A 224 12.12 15.01 3.91
CA ASN A 224 11.05 14.77 4.86
C ASN A 224 11.42 13.59 5.79
N VAL A 225 11.60 13.88 7.09
CA VAL A 225 11.95 12.87 8.11
C VAL A 225 10.82 11.84 8.27
N ALA A 226 9.55 12.27 8.29
CA ALA A 226 8.41 11.38 8.44
C ALA A 226 8.29 10.38 7.27
N ALA A 227 8.61 10.80 6.04
CA ALA A 227 8.62 9.92 4.87
C ALA A 227 9.69 8.83 4.98
N LYS A 228 10.89 9.19 5.41
CA LYS A 228 11.99 8.23 5.59
C LYS A 228 11.69 7.24 6.72
N GLU A 229 11.19 7.73 7.84
CA GLU A 229 10.83 6.90 8.98
C GLU A 229 9.64 5.99 8.66
N PHE A 230 8.66 6.46 7.88
CA PHE A 230 7.56 5.62 7.42
C PHE A 230 8.05 4.46 6.55
N LEU A 231 8.97 4.70 5.60
CA LEU A 231 9.56 3.64 4.79
C LEU A 231 10.39 2.65 5.62
N ALA A 232 11.11 3.13 6.64
CA ALA A 232 11.82 2.27 7.58
C ALA A 232 10.84 1.43 8.41
N PHE A 233 9.76 2.04 8.92
CA PHE A 233 8.71 1.35 9.66
C PHE A 233 8.02 0.26 8.80
N LEU A 234 7.75 0.56 7.53
CA LEU A 234 7.11 -0.37 6.59
C LEU A 234 7.93 -1.66 6.36
N LYS A 235 9.26 -1.59 6.54
CA LYS A 235 10.18 -2.75 6.54
C LYS A 235 10.20 -3.51 7.87
N GLY A 236 9.72 -2.91 8.94
CA GLY A 236 9.80 -3.47 10.29
C GLY A 236 8.81 -4.62 10.54
N SER A 237 9.06 -5.34 11.64
CA SER A 237 8.28 -6.53 12.02
C SER A 237 6.81 -6.24 12.31
N GLU A 238 6.48 -5.07 12.86
CA GLU A 238 5.08 -4.70 13.16
C GLU A 238 4.28 -4.48 11.88
N ALA A 239 4.86 -3.77 10.91
CA ALA A 239 4.24 -3.63 9.59
C ALA A 239 4.14 -4.98 8.88
N ALA A 240 5.12 -5.88 9.07
CA ALA A 240 5.08 -7.23 8.52
C ALA A 240 3.89 -8.04 9.08
N GLN A 241 3.68 -8.02 10.40
CA GLN A 241 2.53 -8.68 11.04
C GLN A 241 1.18 -8.14 10.54
N ILE A 242 1.07 -6.81 10.37
CA ILE A 242 -0.14 -6.21 9.81
C ILE A 242 -0.36 -6.69 8.37
N LYS A 243 0.67 -6.65 7.53
CA LYS A 243 0.58 -7.14 6.14
C LYS A 243 0.14 -8.60 6.05
N GLU A 244 0.73 -9.46 6.89
CA GLU A 244 0.39 -10.88 6.96
C GLU A 244 -1.08 -11.11 7.37
N LYS A 245 -1.59 -10.36 8.36
CA LYS A 245 -3.00 -10.37 8.77
C LYS A 245 -3.96 -10.11 7.59
N TYR A 246 -3.56 -9.28 6.64
CA TYR A 246 -4.33 -9.00 5.42
C TYR A 246 -4.00 -9.93 4.25
N GLY A 247 -3.26 -11.02 4.49
CA GLY A 247 -2.97 -12.05 3.51
C GLY A 247 -1.88 -11.73 2.49
N TYR A 248 -1.10 -10.68 2.72
CA TYR A 248 0.09 -10.40 1.91
C TYR A 248 1.22 -11.37 2.23
N GLY A 249 1.96 -11.77 1.19
CA GLY A 249 3.23 -12.44 1.34
C GLY A 249 4.33 -11.46 1.83
N PRO A 250 5.47 -11.99 2.30
CA PRO A 250 6.57 -11.17 2.79
C PRO A 250 7.10 -10.22 1.70
N GLY A 251 7.50 -9.02 2.12
CA GLY A 251 8.39 -8.17 1.33
C GLY A 251 9.80 -8.77 1.30
N LEU A 252 10.58 -8.42 0.32
CA LEU A 252 11.98 -8.84 0.13
C LEU A 252 12.92 -7.71 0.51
#